data_31a02d1c9d5c688a61beffa06a72a98d
#
_entry.id   31a02d1c9d5c688a61beffa06a72a98d
#
_cell.length_a   1.000
_cell.length_b   1.000
_cell.length_c   1.000
_cell.angle_alpha   90.00
_cell.angle_beta   90.00
_cell.angle_gamma   90.00
#
_symmetry.space_group_name_H-M   'P 1'
#
loop_
_entity.id
_entity.type
_entity.pdbx_description
1 polymer ?
#
loop_
_entity_poly.entity_id
_entity_poly.type
_entity_poly.pdbx_seq_one_letter_code
_entity_poly.pdbx_strand_id
1 'polypeptide(L)'
;MAASYYLNSAPLIWSFARGPRREQVELLTDAAPARCARMLARGAAEAALVPVIECQSIEGAAVVPGVCVGAREEVQSVVLVTRGAGLEAVRSVALDTTSRTSAALVRIIFREFLRREPEYVPAEPDVEAMLERSDAALVIGDPAMTFARAGLRVYDLARLWREHTGLGFVFAVWMARDDGASRIRQVDFAAARDEGLARAEEIAAFYEGRLGRPRAELLKYLRENICYELNEEMRRGLELFYELAHKHKLIEGLKRLGFVDS
;
A
#
# COMPACT_ATOMS: atom_id res chain seq x y z
N MET A 1 -11.03 3.07 14.47
CA MET A 1 -10.47 2.81 13.13
C MET A 1 -9.06 2.27 13.23
N ALA A 2 -8.53 1.57 12.20
CA ALA A 2 -7.16 1.07 12.20
C ALA A 2 -6.40 1.47 10.92
N ALA A 3 -5.13 1.90 11.03
CA ALA A 3 -4.30 2.24 9.88
C ALA A 3 -2.82 2.03 10.16
N SER A 4 -2.02 1.84 9.09
CA SER A 4 -0.56 1.89 9.22
C SER A 4 -0.08 3.33 9.37
N TYR A 5 1.04 3.49 10.09
CA TYR A 5 1.63 4.82 10.32
C TYR A 5 2.81 5.13 9.38
N TYR A 6 2.91 4.47 8.21
CA TYR A 6 3.90 4.82 7.21
C TYR A 6 3.65 6.22 6.63
N LEU A 7 4.70 6.85 6.14
CA LEU A 7 4.61 8.18 5.54
C LEU A 7 3.56 8.27 4.41
N ASN A 8 3.45 7.22 3.58
CA ASN A 8 2.47 7.18 2.48
C ASN A 8 1.01 7.22 2.93
N SER A 9 0.70 6.75 4.13
CA SER A 9 -0.65 6.78 4.68
C SER A 9 -0.91 8.01 5.57
N ALA A 10 0.15 8.75 5.93
CA ALA A 10 0.03 9.87 6.85
C ALA A 10 -1.03 10.91 6.46
N PRO A 11 -1.15 11.39 5.20
CA PRO A 11 -2.20 12.34 4.84
C PRO A 11 -3.62 11.82 5.07
N LEU A 12 -3.84 10.51 4.94
CA LEU A 12 -5.17 9.89 5.15
C LEU A 12 -5.57 9.78 6.62
N ILE A 13 -4.59 9.83 7.53
CA ILE A 13 -4.82 9.64 8.96
C ILE A 13 -4.51 10.90 9.80
N TRP A 14 -3.86 11.90 9.23
CA TRP A 14 -3.35 13.06 9.98
C TRP A 14 -4.46 13.84 10.68
N SER A 15 -5.58 14.06 10.00
CA SER A 15 -6.73 14.77 10.56
C SER A 15 -7.33 14.05 11.76
N PHE A 16 -7.35 12.71 11.72
CA PHE A 16 -7.83 11.89 12.85
C PHE A 16 -6.80 11.76 13.96
N ALA A 17 -5.50 11.74 13.64
CA ALA A 17 -4.45 11.59 14.64
C ALA A 17 -4.08 12.89 15.35
N ARG A 18 -4.04 14.01 14.63
CA ARG A 18 -3.47 15.29 15.08
C ARG A 18 -4.26 16.52 14.63
N GLY A 19 -5.28 16.36 13.79
CA GLY A 19 -6.04 17.44 13.19
C GLY A 19 -7.43 17.64 13.83
N PRO A 20 -8.32 18.36 13.12
CA PRO A 20 -9.64 18.75 13.63
C PRO A 20 -10.60 17.58 13.86
N ARG A 21 -10.31 16.39 13.30
CA ARG A 21 -11.16 15.20 13.42
C ARG A 21 -10.70 14.24 14.52
N ARG A 22 -9.73 14.63 15.37
CA ARG A 22 -9.15 13.77 16.40
C ARG A 22 -10.17 13.18 17.37
N GLU A 23 -11.23 13.93 17.67
CA GLU A 23 -12.27 13.51 18.62
C GLU A 23 -13.43 12.74 17.98
N GLN A 24 -13.44 12.63 16.64
CA GLN A 24 -14.50 11.94 15.91
C GLN A 24 -14.35 10.42 15.96
N VAL A 25 -13.09 9.92 16.07
CA VAL A 25 -12.77 8.50 16.00
C VAL A 25 -11.61 8.15 16.92
N GLU A 26 -11.62 6.94 17.45
CA GLU A 26 -10.43 6.32 18.02
C GLU A 26 -9.58 5.71 16.88
N LEU A 27 -8.35 6.20 16.69
CA LEU A 27 -7.44 5.72 15.67
C LEU A 27 -6.35 4.82 16.29
N LEU A 28 -6.40 3.55 15.96
CA LEU A 28 -5.38 2.57 16.28
C LEU A 28 -4.35 2.52 15.15
N THR A 29 -3.07 2.71 15.46
CA THR A 29 -2.00 2.67 14.46
C THR A 29 -1.11 1.45 14.64
N ASP A 30 -0.69 0.83 13.53
CA ASP A 30 0.17 -0.36 13.52
C ASP A 30 1.26 -0.22 12.44
N ALA A 31 2.39 -0.92 12.63
CA ALA A 31 3.46 -0.99 11.62
C ALA A 31 3.08 -1.91 10.43
N ALA A 32 2.15 -2.85 10.63
CA ALA A 32 1.82 -3.86 9.64
C ALA A 32 0.42 -3.64 9.04
N PRO A 33 0.29 -3.20 7.76
CA PRO A 33 -1.01 -3.01 7.11
C PRO A 33 -1.91 -4.26 7.14
N ALA A 34 -1.32 -5.46 7.03
CA ALA A 34 -2.06 -6.71 7.14
C ALA A 34 -2.70 -6.93 8.53
N ARG A 35 -2.18 -6.28 9.59
CA ARG A 35 -2.78 -6.33 10.92
C ARG A 35 -4.04 -5.47 11.00
N CYS A 36 -4.02 -4.28 10.37
CA CYS A 36 -5.20 -3.42 10.25
C CYS A 36 -6.35 -4.16 9.52
N ALA A 37 -6.04 -4.87 8.44
CA ALA A 37 -7.01 -5.70 7.72
C ALA A 37 -7.63 -6.80 8.62
N ARG A 38 -6.81 -7.48 9.43
CA ARG A 38 -7.31 -8.48 10.39
C ARG A 38 -8.20 -7.87 11.49
N MET A 39 -7.91 -6.64 11.94
CA MET A 39 -8.76 -5.96 12.92
C MET A 39 -10.14 -5.67 12.33
N LEU A 40 -10.21 -5.21 11.09
CA LEU A 40 -11.48 -5.02 10.39
C LEU A 40 -12.24 -6.34 10.20
N ALA A 41 -11.57 -7.37 9.69
CA ALA A 41 -12.18 -8.68 9.43
C ALA A 41 -12.78 -9.33 10.70
N ARG A 42 -12.16 -9.09 11.87
CA ARG A 42 -12.63 -9.60 13.16
C ARG A 42 -13.63 -8.68 13.89
N GLY A 43 -13.98 -7.53 13.31
CA GLY A 43 -14.85 -6.54 13.94
C GLY A 43 -14.19 -5.77 15.09
N ALA A 44 -12.86 -5.85 15.26
CA ALA A 44 -12.11 -5.07 16.25
C ALA A 44 -11.89 -3.61 15.80
N ALA A 45 -12.17 -3.30 14.54
CA ALA A 45 -12.21 -1.94 14.00
C ALA A 45 -13.42 -1.81 13.08
N GLU A 46 -14.10 -0.68 13.12
CA GLU A 46 -15.25 -0.37 12.23
C GLU A 46 -14.81 0.05 10.84
N ALA A 47 -13.60 0.63 10.71
CA ALA A 47 -12.94 0.88 9.44
C ALA A 47 -11.43 0.66 9.56
N ALA A 48 -10.80 0.29 8.45
CA ALA A 48 -9.35 0.16 8.38
C ALA A 48 -8.80 0.55 7.00
N LEU A 49 -7.59 1.10 6.98
CA LEU A 49 -6.80 1.25 5.77
C LEU A 49 -6.13 -0.10 5.48
N VAL A 50 -6.62 -0.80 4.45
CA VAL A 50 -6.25 -2.19 4.18
C VAL A 50 -5.50 -2.34 2.86
N PRO A 51 -4.55 -3.29 2.75
CA PRO A 51 -3.99 -3.69 1.46
C PRO A 51 -5.10 -4.14 0.51
N VAL A 52 -5.10 -3.67 -0.73
CA VAL A 52 -6.25 -3.91 -1.64
C VAL A 52 -6.55 -5.38 -1.89
N ILE A 53 -5.57 -6.27 -1.84
CA ILE A 53 -5.81 -7.71 -2.01
C ILE A 53 -6.75 -8.27 -0.92
N GLU A 54 -6.75 -7.69 0.28
CA GLU A 54 -7.62 -8.10 1.39
C GLU A 54 -9.09 -7.79 1.13
N CYS A 55 -9.39 -6.82 0.24
CA CYS A 55 -10.77 -6.51 -0.14
C CYS A 55 -11.50 -7.72 -0.76
N GLN A 56 -10.74 -8.66 -1.30
CA GLN A 56 -11.29 -9.87 -1.89
C GLN A 56 -11.68 -10.94 -0.86
N SER A 57 -11.19 -10.84 0.38
CA SER A 57 -11.44 -11.82 1.46
C SER A 57 -12.24 -11.26 2.64
N ILE A 58 -12.25 -9.95 2.85
CA ILE A 58 -13.00 -9.35 3.97
C ILE A 58 -14.49 -9.30 3.63
N GLU A 59 -15.30 -9.92 4.48
CA GLU A 59 -16.76 -9.92 4.36
C GLU A 59 -17.39 -8.86 5.27
N GLY A 60 -18.61 -8.40 4.91
CA GLY A 60 -19.36 -7.42 5.69
C GLY A 60 -18.68 -6.05 5.81
N ALA A 61 -17.84 -5.71 4.83
CA ALA A 61 -17.22 -4.40 4.71
C ALA A 61 -17.16 -3.96 3.24
N ALA A 62 -17.23 -2.66 3.00
CA ALA A 62 -17.22 -2.04 1.69
C ALA A 62 -16.08 -1.02 1.59
N VAL A 63 -15.63 -0.73 0.38
CA VAL A 63 -14.59 0.25 0.10
C VAL A 63 -15.15 1.67 0.27
N VAL A 64 -14.42 2.53 0.96
CA VAL A 64 -14.73 3.97 1.03
C VAL A 64 -14.37 4.60 -0.32
N PRO A 65 -15.32 5.26 -1.00
CA PRO A 65 -15.09 5.82 -2.31
C PRO A 65 -14.10 7.00 -2.29
N GLY A 66 -13.44 7.25 -3.41
CA GLY A 66 -12.64 8.45 -3.65
C GLY A 66 -11.31 8.56 -2.91
N VAL A 67 -10.93 7.59 -2.07
CA VAL A 67 -9.72 7.67 -1.24
C VAL A 67 -8.88 6.39 -1.35
N CYS A 68 -7.59 6.54 -1.60
CA CYS A 68 -6.65 5.42 -1.66
C CYS A 68 -5.21 5.81 -1.31
N VAL A 69 -4.33 4.83 -1.19
CA VAL A 69 -2.89 4.98 -1.31
C VAL A 69 -2.47 4.27 -2.60
N GLY A 70 -2.07 5.03 -3.59
CA GLY A 70 -1.66 4.50 -4.89
C GLY A 70 -0.54 5.32 -5.51
N ALA A 71 -0.16 5.00 -6.73
CA ALA A 71 0.77 5.78 -7.54
C ALA A 71 0.39 5.67 -9.03
N ARG A 72 0.57 6.77 -9.76
CA ARG A 72 0.34 6.78 -11.22
C ARG A 72 1.56 6.34 -11.98
N GLU A 73 2.74 6.77 -11.56
CA GLU A 73 4.02 6.49 -12.21
C GLU A 73 4.92 5.63 -11.31
N GLU A 74 5.47 6.18 -10.26
CA GLU A 74 6.35 5.50 -9.31
C GLU A 74 5.96 5.83 -7.87
N VAL A 75 6.08 4.83 -7.00
CA VAL A 75 5.69 4.95 -5.59
C VAL A 75 6.86 5.20 -4.66
N GLN A 76 8.08 4.89 -5.05
CA GLN A 76 9.34 4.95 -4.28
C GLN A 76 9.38 4.12 -2.99
N SER A 77 8.25 3.85 -2.37
CA SER A 77 8.13 3.13 -1.09
C SER A 77 7.64 1.69 -1.23
N VAL A 78 7.60 1.14 -2.44
CA VAL A 78 7.33 -0.28 -2.70
C VAL A 78 8.25 -0.73 -3.81
N VAL A 79 9.32 -1.42 -3.44
CA VAL A 79 10.42 -1.72 -4.35
C VAL A 79 10.86 -3.17 -4.27
N LEU A 80 11.32 -3.69 -5.42
CA LEU A 80 12.09 -4.91 -5.50
C LEU A 80 13.56 -4.56 -5.67
N VAL A 81 14.43 -5.17 -4.89
CA VAL A 81 15.86 -4.86 -4.82
C VAL A 81 16.67 -6.09 -5.19
N THR A 82 17.73 -5.93 -5.99
CA THR A 82 18.66 -7.02 -6.34
C THR A 82 20.12 -6.58 -6.18
N ARG A 83 21.04 -7.55 -5.99
CA ARG A 83 22.50 -7.31 -6.01
C ARG A 83 23.02 -7.41 -7.44
N GLY A 84 22.87 -6.34 -8.24
CA GLY A 84 23.47 -6.20 -9.56
C GLY A 84 22.82 -6.97 -10.70
N ALA A 85 22.13 -8.07 -10.47
CA ALA A 85 21.42 -8.84 -11.50
C ALA A 85 20.14 -8.12 -11.97
N GLY A 86 19.76 -8.28 -13.23
CA GLY A 86 18.45 -7.91 -13.74
C GLY A 86 17.36 -8.88 -13.28
N LEU A 87 16.09 -8.47 -13.39
CA LEU A 87 14.95 -9.30 -12.94
C LEU A 87 14.87 -10.63 -13.72
N GLU A 88 15.38 -10.67 -14.92
CA GLU A 88 15.47 -11.86 -15.76
C GLU A 88 16.39 -12.96 -15.18
N ALA A 89 17.32 -12.62 -14.30
CA ALA A 89 18.24 -13.56 -13.67
C ALA A 89 17.77 -14.01 -12.25
N VAL A 90 16.71 -13.40 -11.71
CA VAL A 90 16.21 -13.70 -10.37
C VAL A 90 15.58 -15.11 -10.32
N ARG A 91 16.02 -15.93 -9.37
CA ARG A 91 15.54 -17.30 -9.12
C ARG A 91 14.84 -17.43 -7.77
N SER A 92 15.11 -16.49 -6.84
CA SER A 92 14.48 -16.44 -5.52
C SER A 92 14.17 -15.01 -5.11
N VAL A 93 13.02 -14.81 -4.44
CA VAL A 93 12.55 -13.51 -3.96
C VAL A 93 12.15 -13.62 -2.51
N ALA A 94 12.82 -12.88 -1.64
CA ALA A 94 12.38 -12.66 -0.27
C ALA A 94 11.19 -11.69 -0.26
N LEU A 95 10.07 -12.12 0.30
CA LEU A 95 8.84 -11.34 0.38
C LEU A 95 8.61 -10.84 1.80
N ASP A 96 8.48 -9.52 1.96
CA ASP A 96 8.05 -8.91 3.22
C ASP A 96 6.68 -9.44 3.64
N THR A 97 6.63 -10.11 4.81
CA THR A 97 5.44 -10.75 5.36
C THR A 97 4.34 -9.76 5.75
N THR A 98 4.66 -8.48 5.87
CA THR A 98 3.71 -7.42 6.23
C THR A 98 2.92 -6.90 5.03
N SER A 99 3.36 -7.21 3.79
CA SER A 99 2.83 -6.65 2.54
C SER A 99 2.19 -7.68 1.63
N ARG A 100 0.90 -7.94 1.82
CA ARG A 100 0.17 -8.93 1.01
C ARG A 100 -0.11 -8.47 -0.42
N THR A 101 -0.49 -7.21 -0.62
CA THR A 101 -0.71 -6.65 -1.97
C THR A 101 0.58 -6.65 -2.79
N SER A 102 1.68 -6.15 -2.22
CA SER A 102 2.95 -6.06 -2.95
C SER A 102 3.55 -7.43 -3.24
N ALA A 103 3.38 -8.41 -2.34
CA ALA A 103 3.75 -9.79 -2.58
C ALA A 103 2.98 -10.43 -3.75
N ALA A 104 1.67 -10.13 -3.87
CA ALA A 104 0.88 -10.56 -5.01
C ALA A 104 1.31 -9.84 -6.30
N LEU A 105 1.55 -8.52 -6.24
CA LEU A 105 2.04 -7.75 -7.39
C LEU A 105 3.38 -8.28 -7.92
N VAL A 106 4.34 -8.59 -7.04
CA VAL A 106 5.61 -9.21 -7.44
C VAL A 106 5.38 -10.52 -8.20
N ARG A 107 4.50 -11.38 -7.70
CA ARG A 107 4.15 -12.65 -8.37
C ARG A 107 3.51 -12.42 -9.72
N ILE A 108 2.62 -11.44 -9.85
CA ILE A 108 2.01 -11.05 -11.13
C ILE A 108 3.10 -10.54 -12.08
N ILE A 109 3.98 -9.64 -11.65
CA ILE A 109 5.07 -9.11 -12.48
C ILE A 109 5.93 -10.27 -13.03
N PHE A 110 6.36 -11.19 -12.18
CA PHE A 110 7.18 -12.31 -12.64
C PHE A 110 6.38 -13.23 -13.59
N ARG A 111 5.20 -13.67 -13.21
CA ARG A 111 4.40 -14.65 -13.99
C ARG A 111 3.83 -14.07 -15.26
N GLU A 112 3.20 -12.88 -15.17
CA GLU A 112 2.47 -12.31 -16.30
C GLU A 112 3.39 -11.56 -17.26
N PHE A 113 4.31 -10.74 -16.74
CA PHE A 113 5.09 -9.84 -17.58
C PHE A 113 6.47 -10.39 -17.93
N LEU A 114 7.18 -10.98 -16.97
CA LEU A 114 8.51 -11.53 -17.18
C LEU A 114 8.50 -13.00 -17.62
N ARG A 115 7.34 -13.68 -17.55
CA ARG A 115 7.19 -15.12 -17.89
C ARG A 115 8.14 -16.01 -17.10
N ARG A 116 8.29 -15.75 -15.81
CA ARG A 116 9.17 -16.46 -14.89
C ARG A 116 8.44 -16.83 -13.60
N GLU A 117 8.99 -17.82 -12.90
CA GLU A 117 8.46 -18.28 -11.62
C GLU A 117 9.63 -18.51 -10.64
N PRO A 118 10.14 -17.47 -9.97
CA PRO A 118 11.13 -17.63 -8.93
C PRO A 118 10.53 -18.30 -7.69
N GLU A 119 11.40 -18.84 -6.84
CA GLU A 119 11.02 -19.25 -5.51
C GLU A 119 10.67 -18.02 -4.66
N TYR A 120 9.60 -18.09 -3.86
CA TYR A 120 9.17 -17.00 -2.97
C TYR A 120 9.33 -17.40 -1.51
N VAL A 121 10.19 -16.69 -0.78
CA VAL A 121 10.54 -16.97 0.61
C VAL A 121 10.00 -15.85 1.51
N PRO A 122 9.13 -16.15 2.50
CA PRO A 122 8.71 -15.15 3.49
C PRO A 122 9.91 -14.65 4.30
N ALA A 123 9.98 -13.33 4.53
CA ALA A 123 11.07 -12.72 5.29
C ALA A 123 10.60 -11.50 6.08
N GLU A 124 11.30 -11.19 7.17
CA GLU A 124 11.17 -9.90 7.84
C GLU A 124 11.84 -8.80 7.00
N PRO A 125 11.39 -7.52 7.10
CA PRO A 125 11.83 -6.44 6.22
C PRO A 125 13.23 -5.89 6.56
N ASP A 126 14.25 -6.72 6.38
CA ASP A 126 15.66 -6.39 6.47
C ASP A 126 16.33 -6.69 5.14
N VAL A 127 16.66 -5.64 4.39
CA VAL A 127 17.19 -5.74 3.00
C VAL A 127 18.47 -6.56 2.93
N GLU A 128 19.40 -6.38 3.87
CA GLU A 128 20.68 -7.12 3.87
C GLU A 128 20.44 -8.59 4.14
N ALA A 129 19.72 -8.93 5.19
CA ALA A 129 19.39 -10.30 5.56
C ALA A 129 18.56 -11.02 4.47
N MET A 130 17.64 -10.30 3.82
CA MET A 130 16.85 -10.81 2.70
C MET A 130 17.75 -11.14 1.49
N LEU A 131 18.66 -10.23 1.12
CA LEU A 131 19.57 -10.40 -0.02
C LEU A 131 20.75 -11.35 0.25
N GLU A 132 21.01 -11.74 1.49
CA GLU A 132 21.93 -12.84 1.81
C GLU A 132 21.37 -14.21 1.43
N ARG A 133 20.03 -14.34 1.42
CA ARG A 133 19.32 -15.61 1.26
C ARG A 133 18.53 -15.72 -0.04
N SER A 134 18.33 -14.59 -0.75
CA SER A 134 17.53 -14.53 -1.98
C SER A 134 18.17 -13.58 -3.00
N ASP A 135 17.93 -13.84 -4.28
CA ASP A 135 18.43 -12.99 -5.37
C ASP A 135 17.78 -11.62 -5.41
N ALA A 136 16.55 -11.52 -4.89
CA ALA A 136 15.81 -10.28 -4.78
C ALA A 136 15.06 -10.15 -3.44
N ALA A 137 14.80 -8.91 -3.01
CA ALA A 137 14.07 -8.57 -1.79
C ALA A 137 12.93 -7.59 -2.09
N LEU A 138 11.71 -7.93 -1.69
CA LEU A 138 10.58 -7.00 -1.67
C LEU A 138 10.59 -6.20 -0.37
N VAL A 139 10.63 -4.88 -0.47
CA VAL A 139 10.63 -3.97 0.68
C VAL A 139 9.54 -2.92 0.50
N ILE A 140 8.81 -2.61 1.57
CA ILE A 140 7.71 -1.64 1.52
C ILE A 140 7.80 -0.57 2.62
N GLY A 141 7.04 0.50 2.41
CA GLY A 141 6.84 1.57 3.40
C GLY A 141 8.11 2.36 3.70
N ASP A 142 8.21 2.84 4.92
CA ASP A 142 9.33 3.65 5.38
C ASP A 142 10.70 2.93 5.24
N PRO A 143 10.83 1.61 5.54
CA PRO A 143 12.04 0.85 5.24
C PRO A 143 12.51 0.93 3.79
N ALA A 144 11.60 0.94 2.81
CA ALA A 144 11.95 1.07 1.40
C ALA A 144 12.54 2.43 1.02
N MET A 145 12.32 3.44 1.86
CA MET A 145 12.85 4.78 1.66
C MET A 145 14.19 5.01 2.36
N THR A 146 14.58 4.16 3.30
CA THR A 146 15.71 4.43 4.22
C THR A 146 16.89 3.47 4.08
N PHE A 147 16.76 2.34 3.37
CA PHE A 147 17.88 1.41 3.21
C PHE A 147 19.00 1.98 2.32
N ALA A 148 20.23 1.53 2.52
CA ALA A 148 21.39 1.90 1.71
C ALA A 148 21.29 1.31 0.30
N ARG A 149 21.32 2.14 -0.74
CA ARG A 149 21.13 1.72 -2.15
C ARG A 149 22.44 1.43 -2.91
N ALA A 150 23.59 1.70 -2.29
CA ALA A 150 24.89 1.53 -2.95
C ALA A 150 25.11 0.07 -3.38
N GLY A 151 25.44 -0.14 -4.66
CA GLY A 151 25.66 -1.47 -5.22
C GLY A 151 24.39 -2.31 -5.47
N LEU A 152 23.21 -1.73 -5.26
CA LEU A 152 21.92 -2.39 -5.46
C LEU A 152 21.19 -1.83 -6.68
N ARG A 153 20.44 -2.68 -7.38
CA ARG A 153 19.42 -2.25 -8.35
C ARG A 153 18.07 -2.21 -7.65
N VAL A 154 17.37 -1.12 -7.85
CA VAL A 154 16.06 -0.89 -7.24
C VAL A 154 15.02 -0.74 -8.34
N TYR A 155 13.99 -1.57 -8.27
CA TYR A 155 12.88 -1.59 -9.21
C TYR A 155 11.62 -1.15 -8.48
N ASP A 156 11.05 -0.02 -8.89
CA ASP A 156 9.79 0.48 -8.35
C ASP A 156 8.62 -0.34 -8.90
N LEU A 157 7.80 -0.89 -8.03
CA LEU A 157 6.73 -1.80 -8.46
C LEU A 157 5.58 -1.07 -9.17
N ALA A 158 5.30 0.19 -8.82
CA ALA A 158 4.28 0.96 -9.54
C ALA A 158 4.77 1.31 -10.95
N ARG A 159 6.06 1.64 -11.11
CA ARG A 159 6.67 1.88 -12.41
C ARG A 159 6.63 0.61 -13.28
N LEU A 160 7.04 -0.55 -12.76
CA LEU A 160 6.95 -1.82 -13.48
C LEU A 160 5.51 -2.14 -13.90
N TRP A 161 4.54 -1.90 -13.02
CA TRP A 161 3.13 -2.05 -13.35
C TRP A 161 2.71 -1.12 -14.49
N ARG A 162 3.07 0.16 -14.38
CA ARG A 162 2.77 1.19 -15.39
C ARG A 162 3.35 0.86 -16.77
N GLU A 163 4.60 0.43 -16.82
CA GLU A 163 5.31 0.07 -18.05
C GLU A 163 4.60 -1.08 -18.80
N HIS A 164 4.00 -2.03 -18.08
CA HIS A 164 3.34 -3.18 -18.68
C HIS A 164 1.84 -2.99 -18.96
N THR A 165 1.17 -2.11 -18.21
CA THR A 165 -0.29 -1.98 -18.27
C THR A 165 -0.77 -0.61 -18.74
N GLY A 166 0.07 0.41 -18.67
CA GLY A 166 -0.32 1.79 -18.92
C GLY A 166 -1.19 2.42 -17.82
N LEU A 167 -1.44 1.71 -16.69
CA LEU A 167 -2.36 2.12 -15.62
C LEU A 167 -1.60 2.44 -14.33
N GLY A 168 -2.20 3.27 -13.47
CA GLY A 168 -1.75 3.44 -12.09
C GLY A 168 -2.02 2.21 -11.23
N PHE A 169 -1.37 2.13 -10.05
CA PHE A 169 -1.51 1.03 -9.11
C PHE A 169 -2.03 1.51 -7.75
N VAL A 170 -3.00 0.78 -7.19
CA VAL A 170 -3.54 1.04 -5.85
C VAL A 170 -2.99 0.00 -4.86
N PHE A 171 -2.36 0.47 -3.80
CA PHE A 171 -1.77 -0.38 -2.76
C PHE A 171 -2.72 -0.62 -1.58
N ALA A 172 -3.44 0.43 -1.15
CA ALA A 172 -4.34 0.35 -0.02
C ALA A 172 -5.57 1.25 -0.22
N VAL A 173 -6.68 0.85 0.39
CA VAL A 173 -7.94 1.62 0.46
C VAL A 173 -8.50 1.60 1.87
N TRP A 174 -9.30 2.59 2.22
CA TRP A 174 -10.17 2.48 3.37
C TRP A 174 -11.31 1.50 3.07
N MET A 175 -11.53 0.56 3.97
CA MET A 175 -12.76 -0.22 4.03
C MET A 175 -13.47 0.07 5.34
N ALA A 176 -14.80 0.11 5.29
CA ALA A 176 -15.66 0.31 6.45
C ALA A 176 -16.68 -0.84 6.54
N ARG A 177 -17.04 -1.26 7.75
CA ARG A 177 -18.06 -2.27 7.97
C ARG A 177 -19.42 -1.77 7.53
N ASP A 178 -20.21 -2.67 6.95
CA ASP A 178 -21.55 -2.40 6.42
C ASP A 178 -22.66 -2.95 7.33
N ASP A 179 -22.45 -2.97 8.64
CA ASP A 179 -23.40 -3.50 9.61
C ASP A 179 -24.53 -2.53 10.01
N GLY A 180 -24.72 -1.45 9.27
CA GLY A 180 -25.85 -0.53 9.37
C GLY A 180 -25.85 0.37 10.62
N ALA A 181 -25.17 0.00 11.68
CA ALA A 181 -25.14 0.72 12.96
C ALA A 181 -23.90 1.61 13.13
N SER A 182 -22.97 1.55 12.18
CA SER A 182 -21.65 2.13 12.34
C SER A 182 -21.68 3.65 12.20
N ARG A 183 -21.15 4.35 13.21
CA ARG A 183 -20.85 5.79 13.17
C ARG A 183 -19.85 6.16 12.08
N ILE A 184 -19.15 5.16 11.56
CA ILE A 184 -18.12 5.34 10.53
C ILE A 184 -18.68 5.91 9.21
N ARG A 185 -19.99 5.71 8.93
CA ARG A 185 -20.66 6.30 7.77
C ARG A 185 -20.75 7.84 7.83
N GLN A 186 -20.61 8.41 9.02
CA GLN A 186 -20.59 9.87 9.22
C GLN A 186 -19.19 10.47 9.05
N VAL A 187 -18.17 9.62 8.88
CA VAL A 187 -16.79 10.07 8.72
C VAL A 187 -16.54 10.43 7.26
N ASP A 188 -16.24 11.70 7.04
CA ASP A 188 -15.84 12.19 5.72
C ASP A 188 -14.33 11.93 5.49
N PHE A 189 -14.03 10.78 4.89
CA PHE A 189 -12.67 10.37 4.58
C PHE A 189 -12.01 11.23 3.50
N ALA A 190 -12.81 11.76 2.56
CA ALA A 190 -12.30 12.64 1.52
C ALA A 190 -11.87 13.99 2.11
N ALA A 191 -12.67 14.59 2.96
CA ALA A 191 -12.29 15.81 3.67
C ALA A 191 -11.09 15.57 4.61
N ALA A 192 -11.00 14.41 5.28
CA ALA A 192 -9.85 14.08 6.12
C ALA A 192 -8.55 13.95 5.30
N ARG A 193 -8.60 13.36 4.09
CA ARG A 193 -7.50 13.34 3.11
C ARG A 193 -7.08 14.76 2.73
N ASP A 194 -8.03 15.61 2.35
CA ASP A 194 -7.75 16.96 1.88
C ASP A 194 -7.14 17.83 2.99
N GLU A 195 -7.63 17.70 4.21
CA GLU A 195 -7.06 18.32 5.41
C GLU A 195 -5.62 17.82 5.68
N GLY A 196 -5.36 16.52 5.49
CA GLY A 196 -4.02 15.95 5.62
C GLY A 196 -3.07 16.43 4.53
N LEU A 197 -3.52 16.49 3.27
CA LEU A 197 -2.72 17.02 2.16
C LEU A 197 -2.41 18.52 2.32
N ALA A 198 -3.34 19.30 2.84
CA ALA A 198 -3.09 20.69 3.19
C ALA A 198 -2.00 20.87 4.27
N ARG A 199 -1.76 19.82 5.07
CA ARG A 199 -0.72 19.77 6.11
C ARG A 199 0.51 18.95 5.72
N ALA A 200 0.73 18.70 4.42
CA ALA A 200 1.86 17.88 3.94
C ALA A 200 3.23 18.39 4.44
N GLU A 201 3.42 19.70 4.63
CA GLU A 201 4.65 20.26 5.19
C GLU A 201 4.85 19.91 6.67
N GLU A 202 3.77 19.94 7.46
CA GLU A 202 3.78 19.51 8.86
C GLU A 202 4.07 18.00 8.97
N ILE A 203 3.46 17.20 8.09
CA ILE A 203 3.71 15.75 7.99
C ILE A 203 5.17 15.49 7.63
N ALA A 204 5.69 16.13 6.59
CA ALA A 204 7.08 15.97 6.17
C ALA A 204 8.05 16.37 7.28
N ALA A 205 7.80 17.47 8.02
CA ALA A 205 8.60 17.88 9.17
C ALA A 205 8.58 16.83 10.29
N PHE A 206 7.42 16.22 10.56
CA PHE A 206 7.29 15.18 11.59
C PHE A 206 8.06 13.90 11.23
N TYR A 207 8.12 13.53 9.94
CA TYR A 207 8.81 12.33 9.49
C TYR A 207 10.30 12.55 9.18
N GLU A 208 10.77 13.80 9.02
CA GLU A 208 12.17 14.14 8.71
C GLU A 208 13.16 13.49 9.69
N GLY A 209 12.95 13.67 10.98
CA GLY A 209 13.81 13.08 12.02
C GLY A 209 13.64 11.55 12.16
N ARG A 210 12.47 11.02 11.79
CA ARG A 210 12.18 9.59 11.90
C ARG A 210 12.82 8.79 10.78
N LEU A 211 12.84 9.35 9.56
CA LEU A 211 13.33 8.68 8.37
C LEU A 211 14.77 9.08 8.02
N GLY A 212 15.33 10.10 8.67
CA GLY A 212 16.65 10.62 8.33
C GLY A 212 16.73 11.12 6.88
N ARG A 213 15.61 11.59 6.31
CA ARG A 213 15.49 12.09 4.94
C ARG A 213 15.14 13.58 4.95
N PRO A 214 15.70 14.39 4.02
CA PRO A 214 15.39 15.82 3.94
C PRO A 214 13.87 16.05 3.77
N ARG A 215 13.34 17.03 4.50
CA ARG A 215 11.91 17.42 4.43
C ARG A 215 11.42 17.68 3.01
N ALA A 216 12.24 18.33 2.19
CA ALA A 216 11.89 18.63 0.80
C ALA A 216 11.63 17.35 -0.03
N GLU A 217 12.41 16.28 0.20
CA GLU A 217 12.22 15.00 -0.47
C GLU A 217 10.94 14.31 0.00
N LEU A 218 10.65 14.33 1.32
CA LEU A 218 9.43 13.76 1.89
C LEU A 218 8.19 14.52 1.40
N LEU A 219 8.27 15.84 1.30
CA LEU A 219 7.19 16.67 0.77
C LEU A 219 6.93 16.39 -0.71
N LYS A 220 7.98 16.27 -1.52
CA LYS A 220 7.89 15.86 -2.92
C LYS A 220 7.24 14.50 -3.06
N TYR A 221 7.68 13.54 -2.26
CA TYR A 221 7.10 12.19 -2.23
C TYR A 221 5.59 12.22 -1.95
N LEU A 222 5.14 12.95 -0.93
CA LEU A 222 3.72 13.05 -0.58
C LEU A 222 2.89 13.73 -1.67
N ARG A 223 3.44 14.72 -2.39
CA ARG A 223 2.71 15.53 -3.37
C ARG A 223 2.75 14.97 -4.79
N GLU A 224 3.84 14.30 -5.17
CA GLU A 224 4.08 13.91 -6.56
C GLU A 224 4.07 12.40 -6.80
N ASN A 225 4.53 11.59 -5.83
CA ASN A 225 4.61 10.14 -6.02
C ASN A 225 3.33 9.41 -5.57
N ILE A 226 2.69 9.87 -4.49
CA ILE A 226 1.49 9.19 -3.98
C ILE A 226 0.22 9.81 -4.57
N CYS A 227 -0.64 8.94 -5.09
CA CYS A 227 -2.00 9.28 -5.49
C CYS A 227 -2.95 8.90 -4.35
N TYR A 228 -3.67 9.90 -3.82
CA TYR A 228 -4.62 9.72 -2.73
C TYR A 228 -6.08 9.67 -3.19
N GLU A 229 -6.31 9.75 -4.48
CA GLU A 229 -7.63 9.75 -5.07
C GLU A 229 -7.88 8.46 -5.86
N LEU A 230 -8.91 7.71 -5.47
CA LEU A 230 -9.40 6.54 -6.18
C LEU A 230 -10.31 6.97 -7.35
N ASN A 231 -9.71 7.56 -8.38
CA ASN A 231 -10.40 7.98 -9.59
C ASN A 231 -10.55 6.82 -10.59
N GLU A 232 -11.11 7.08 -11.76
CA GLU A 232 -11.40 6.05 -12.78
C GLU A 232 -10.15 5.34 -13.29
N GLU A 233 -9.03 6.05 -13.52
CA GLU A 233 -7.76 5.45 -13.94
C GLU A 233 -7.26 4.45 -12.88
N MET A 234 -7.26 4.86 -11.60
CA MET A 234 -6.82 4.04 -10.49
C MET A 234 -7.74 2.84 -10.27
N ARG A 235 -9.06 3.01 -10.48
CA ARG A 235 -10.03 1.90 -10.41
C ARG A 235 -9.77 0.85 -11.48
N ARG A 236 -9.53 1.28 -12.72
CA ARG A 236 -9.17 0.35 -13.83
C ARG A 236 -7.89 -0.43 -13.52
N GLY A 237 -6.88 0.23 -12.93
CA GLY A 237 -5.66 -0.45 -12.48
C GLY A 237 -5.95 -1.49 -11.39
N LEU A 238 -6.80 -1.15 -10.43
CA LEU A 238 -7.22 -2.05 -9.36
C LEU A 238 -8.01 -3.26 -9.89
N GLU A 239 -8.92 -3.04 -10.82
CA GLU A 239 -9.72 -4.11 -11.46
C GLU A 239 -8.80 -5.08 -12.22
N LEU A 240 -7.89 -4.57 -13.05
CA LEU A 240 -6.89 -5.39 -13.74
C LEU A 240 -6.00 -6.18 -12.74
N PHE A 241 -5.60 -5.57 -11.63
CA PHE A 241 -4.85 -6.28 -10.60
C PHE A 241 -5.62 -7.48 -10.04
N TYR A 242 -6.91 -7.32 -9.76
CA TYR A 242 -7.73 -8.45 -9.29
C TYR A 242 -7.94 -9.53 -10.34
N GLU A 243 -8.15 -9.17 -11.60
CA GLU A 243 -8.25 -10.13 -12.71
C GLU A 243 -6.97 -10.97 -12.82
N LEU A 244 -5.80 -10.33 -12.78
CA LEU A 244 -4.51 -11.00 -12.82
C LEU A 244 -4.23 -11.82 -11.54
N ALA A 245 -4.60 -11.30 -10.38
CA ALA A 245 -4.50 -12.04 -9.12
C ALA A 245 -5.36 -13.31 -9.13
N HIS A 246 -6.57 -13.24 -9.66
CA HIS A 246 -7.44 -14.42 -9.84
C HIS A 246 -6.87 -15.40 -10.88
N LYS A 247 -6.46 -14.90 -12.06
CA LYS A 247 -5.81 -15.69 -13.11
C LYS A 247 -4.63 -16.51 -12.56
N HIS A 248 -3.82 -15.90 -11.69
CA HIS A 248 -2.65 -16.52 -11.09
C HIS A 248 -2.93 -17.24 -9.75
N LYS A 249 -4.22 -17.40 -9.38
CA LYS A 249 -4.66 -18.10 -8.16
C LYS A 249 -4.07 -17.50 -6.87
N LEU A 250 -3.91 -16.18 -6.82
CA LEU A 250 -3.46 -15.43 -5.66
C LEU A 250 -4.62 -15.01 -4.75
N ILE A 251 -5.84 -15.07 -5.29
CA ILE A 251 -7.12 -14.92 -4.60
C ILE A 251 -8.03 -16.08 -5.00
N GLU A 252 -8.94 -16.50 -4.11
CA GLU A 252 -9.81 -17.67 -4.34
C GLU A 252 -10.90 -17.40 -5.37
N GLY A 253 -11.42 -16.17 -5.40
CA GLY A 253 -12.47 -15.74 -6.32
C GLY A 253 -12.34 -14.27 -6.68
N LEU A 254 -12.99 -13.86 -7.77
CA LEU A 254 -13.07 -12.47 -8.18
C LEU A 254 -14.37 -11.85 -7.64
N LYS A 255 -14.28 -11.15 -6.52
CA LYS A 255 -15.40 -10.45 -5.89
C LYS A 255 -15.51 -9.03 -6.44
N ARG A 256 -16.71 -8.65 -6.87
CA ARG A 256 -16.98 -7.25 -7.22
C ARG A 256 -16.87 -6.38 -5.96
N LEU A 257 -16.12 -5.28 -6.06
CA LEU A 257 -15.99 -4.34 -4.95
C LEU A 257 -17.34 -3.66 -4.65
N GLY A 258 -17.80 -3.81 -3.42
CA GLY A 258 -18.86 -2.96 -2.87
C GLY A 258 -18.25 -1.64 -2.39
N PHE A 259 -18.97 -0.55 -2.59
CA PHE A 259 -18.61 0.76 -2.05
C PHE A 259 -19.60 1.15 -0.96
N VAL A 260 -19.10 1.87 0.04
CA VAL A 260 -19.98 2.48 1.05
C VAL A 260 -20.86 3.50 0.34
N ASP A 261 -22.18 3.44 0.58
CA ASP A 261 -23.11 4.43 0.08
C ASP A 261 -22.76 5.81 0.68
N SER A 262 -22.60 6.78 -0.21
CA SER A 262 -22.29 8.18 0.12
C SER A 262 -23.53 8.94 0.62
#